data_06781bf42f7e2082cafc20c723db1eb0
#
_entry.id   06781bf42f7e2082cafc20c723db1eb0
#
_cell.length_a   1.000
_cell.length_b   1.000
_cell.length_c   1.000
_cell.angle_alpha   90.00
_cell.angle_beta   90.00
_cell.angle_gamma   90.00
#
_symmetry.space_group_name_H-M   'P 1'
#
loop_
_entity.id
_entity.type
_entity.pdbx_description
1 polymer ?
#
loop_
_entity_poly.entity_id
_entity_poly.type
_entity_poly.pdbx_seq_one_letter_code
_entity_poly.pdbx_strand_id
1 'polypeptide(L)'
;MTRDRQPPFVSSASGARFITGESFFAEWSDNVHSGSGPVLYRHAFPFPEIGPGLVTMIGGAPAAGKTTFSMQMGVEMVRFNPEIRLLICNCEMTPAALMDKTLSRLSGIDAHDVRHRRFGEEHADRLAAALATIETFVDRIAFMTAPFDIRNVAATADATGADVIVIDYIQRFTIPSDDSEARHRVNRMMDYLRRFASAGVAVVVISAVGRSRDRAGRSSYASEGLSLASFRESSELEFGADDALILAPVDVDDPEVVRLAHLKARHGMQVTQDLMFDRRVQSFSLIDPAPVAPSTPAVAPRRRTSLAAEIRLLWESSAPAADDASREAGSQSRHGDGDDAGEAQ
;
A
#
# COMPACT_ATOMS: atom_id res chain seq x y z
N MET A 1 -29.32 22.74 12.43
CA MET A 1 -29.70 21.41 12.93
C MET A 1 -29.13 20.39 11.98
N THR A 2 -27.89 20.01 12.15
CA THR A 2 -27.17 18.98 11.38
C THR A 2 -27.55 17.63 11.95
N ARG A 3 -28.38 16.88 11.23
CA ARG A 3 -28.69 15.49 11.56
C ARG A 3 -27.43 14.66 11.34
N ASP A 4 -26.93 14.08 12.43
CA ASP A 4 -25.93 13.04 12.46
C ASP A 4 -26.49 11.82 11.67
N ARG A 5 -26.19 11.73 10.37
CA ARG A 5 -26.61 10.59 9.54
C ARG A 5 -25.55 9.50 9.68
N GLN A 6 -25.75 8.58 10.62
CA GLN A 6 -25.08 7.27 10.54
C GLN A 6 -25.43 6.60 9.20
N PRO A 7 -24.49 5.95 8.50
CA PRO A 7 -24.83 5.16 7.33
C PRO A 7 -25.84 4.08 7.74
N PRO A 8 -26.88 3.84 6.94
CA PRO A 8 -27.94 2.91 7.29
C PRO A 8 -27.45 1.46 7.18
N PHE A 9 -26.78 0.97 8.21
CA PHE A 9 -26.60 -0.45 8.40
C PHE A 9 -27.84 -1.02 9.05
N VAL A 10 -28.68 -1.71 8.29
CA VAL A 10 -29.79 -2.47 8.84
C VAL A 10 -29.22 -3.76 9.40
N SER A 11 -29.10 -3.86 10.72
CA SER A 11 -28.79 -5.13 11.40
C SER A 11 -30.03 -6.01 11.33
N SER A 12 -29.97 -7.10 10.57
CA SER A 12 -31.01 -8.13 10.61
C SER A 12 -30.85 -9.01 11.86
N ALA A 13 -31.92 -9.63 12.31
CA ALA A 13 -31.90 -10.60 13.41
C ALA A 13 -30.98 -11.81 13.14
N SER A 14 -30.50 -11.99 11.92
CA SER A 14 -29.57 -13.05 11.49
C SER A 14 -28.09 -12.66 11.57
N GLY A 15 -27.74 -11.45 12.05
CA GLY A 15 -26.35 -10.95 12.06
C GLY A 15 -25.79 -10.56 10.68
N ALA A 16 -26.57 -10.64 9.61
CA ALA A 16 -26.18 -10.24 8.27
C ALA A 16 -26.01 -8.71 8.19
N ARG A 17 -24.89 -8.26 7.54
CA ARG A 17 -24.62 -6.85 7.30
C ARG A 17 -24.84 -6.55 5.82
N PHE A 18 -25.75 -5.66 5.51
CA PHE A 18 -26.04 -5.25 4.14
C PHE A 18 -26.62 -3.84 4.11
N ILE A 19 -26.53 -3.20 2.95
CA ILE A 19 -27.22 -1.97 2.63
C ILE A 19 -28.20 -2.25 1.50
N THR A 20 -29.44 -1.78 1.59
CA THR A 20 -30.40 -1.93 0.49
C THR A 20 -30.11 -0.96 -0.64
N GLY A 21 -30.43 -1.34 -1.89
CA GLY A 21 -30.27 -0.45 -3.03
C GLY A 21 -31.04 0.86 -2.86
N GLU A 22 -32.26 0.81 -2.27
CA GLU A 22 -33.08 1.98 -2.00
C GLU A 22 -32.40 2.96 -1.02
N SER A 23 -31.87 2.46 0.09
CA SER A 23 -31.20 3.31 1.08
C SER A 23 -29.88 3.90 0.55
N PHE A 24 -29.18 3.16 -0.30
CA PHE A 24 -27.95 3.63 -0.96
C PHE A 24 -28.26 4.66 -2.06
N PHE A 25 -29.34 4.45 -2.84
CA PHE A 25 -29.66 5.26 -4.01
C PHE A 25 -29.85 6.74 -3.68
N ALA A 26 -30.49 7.07 -2.56
CA ALA A 26 -30.70 8.45 -2.16
C ALA A 26 -29.36 9.21 -1.99
N GLU A 27 -28.43 8.66 -1.25
CA GLU A 27 -27.09 9.28 -1.05
C GLU A 27 -26.30 9.33 -2.37
N TRP A 28 -26.33 8.26 -3.12
CA TRP A 28 -25.66 8.19 -4.42
C TRP A 28 -26.21 9.21 -5.42
N SER A 29 -27.54 9.32 -5.52
CA SER A 29 -28.21 10.28 -6.39
C SER A 29 -27.88 11.72 -6.01
N ASP A 30 -27.86 12.05 -4.72
CA ASP A 30 -27.46 13.37 -4.23
C ASP A 30 -26.02 13.69 -4.61
N ASN A 31 -25.11 12.73 -4.51
CA ASN A 31 -23.71 12.88 -4.93
C ASN A 31 -23.60 13.12 -6.45
N VAL A 32 -24.36 12.40 -7.26
CA VAL A 32 -24.40 12.60 -8.72
C VAL A 32 -24.92 14.01 -9.06
N HIS A 33 -26.02 14.44 -8.46
CA HIS A 33 -26.62 15.76 -8.74
C HIS A 33 -25.72 16.92 -8.24
N SER A 34 -25.00 16.74 -7.12
CA SER A 34 -24.08 17.75 -6.61
C SER A 34 -22.75 17.78 -7.35
N GLY A 35 -22.48 16.82 -8.24
CA GLY A 35 -21.18 16.66 -8.91
C GLY A 35 -20.06 16.23 -7.96
N SER A 36 -20.40 15.65 -6.79
CA SER A 36 -19.42 15.17 -5.81
C SER A 36 -18.81 13.87 -6.29
N GLY A 37 -17.57 13.97 -6.83
CA GLY A 37 -16.76 12.82 -7.23
C GLY A 37 -16.06 12.14 -6.04
N PRO A 38 -15.27 11.09 -6.31
CA PRO A 38 -14.45 10.44 -5.28
C PRO A 38 -13.42 11.40 -4.71
N VAL A 39 -13.08 11.21 -3.43
CA VAL A 39 -11.97 11.94 -2.81
C VAL A 39 -10.66 11.36 -3.33
N LEU A 40 -9.89 12.18 -4.03
CA LEU A 40 -8.58 11.79 -4.58
C LEU A 40 -7.51 12.74 -4.07
N TYR A 41 -6.37 12.17 -3.68
CA TYR A 41 -5.22 12.95 -3.20
C TYR A 41 -4.34 13.38 -4.37
N ARG A 42 -4.11 14.68 -4.46
CA ARG A 42 -3.23 15.27 -5.49
C ARG A 42 -1.79 14.83 -5.26
N HIS A 43 -1.10 14.50 -6.34
CA HIS A 43 0.35 14.25 -6.38
C HIS A 43 0.94 14.73 -7.70
N ALA A 44 2.27 14.58 -7.88
CA ALA A 44 3.00 15.16 -9.03
C ALA A 44 2.74 14.44 -10.37
N PHE A 45 2.12 13.28 -10.36
CA PHE A 45 1.91 12.46 -11.56
C PHE A 45 0.43 12.44 -11.98
N PRO A 46 0.12 12.26 -13.28
CA PRO A 46 -1.26 12.26 -13.76
C PRO A 46 -2.05 11.00 -13.34
N PHE A 47 -1.38 9.95 -12.91
CA PHE A 47 -1.94 8.68 -12.41
C PHE A 47 -0.91 8.00 -11.48
N PRO A 48 -1.29 6.99 -10.67
CA PRO A 48 -2.65 6.47 -10.48
C PRO A 48 -3.54 7.40 -9.66
N GLU A 49 -4.84 7.10 -9.63
CA GLU A 49 -5.73 7.71 -8.64
C GLU A 49 -5.43 7.15 -7.25
N ILE A 50 -5.19 8.02 -6.28
CA ILE A 50 -4.93 7.64 -4.88
C ILE A 50 -5.93 8.35 -3.99
N GLY A 51 -6.62 7.58 -3.16
CA GLY A 51 -7.63 8.11 -2.27
C GLY A 51 -8.17 7.05 -1.29
N PRO A 52 -9.05 7.46 -0.37
CA PRO A 52 -9.67 6.55 0.57
C PRO A 52 -10.36 5.38 -0.14
N GLY A 53 -10.10 4.17 0.29
CA GLY A 53 -10.69 2.97 -0.32
C GLY A 53 -9.90 2.36 -1.46
N LEU A 54 -8.85 3.01 -1.94
CA LEU A 54 -8.05 2.54 -3.06
C LEU A 54 -6.75 1.87 -2.60
N VAL A 55 -6.39 0.79 -3.30
CA VAL A 55 -5.11 0.10 -3.18
C VAL A 55 -4.35 0.23 -4.50
N THR A 56 -3.22 0.91 -4.46
CA THR A 56 -2.31 1.09 -5.59
C THR A 56 -1.09 0.21 -5.40
N MET A 57 -0.78 -0.63 -6.38
CA MET A 57 0.40 -1.46 -6.38
C MET A 57 1.44 -0.96 -7.38
N ILE A 58 2.70 -0.85 -6.93
CA ILE A 58 3.82 -0.41 -7.76
C ILE A 58 4.89 -1.50 -7.75
N GLY A 59 5.08 -2.14 -8.89
CA GLY A 59 6.14 -3.09 -9.13
C GLY A 59 7.34 -2.46 -9.85
N GLY A 60 8.41 -3.20 -9.95
CA GLY A 60 9.54 -2.79 -10.77
C GLY A 60 10.81 -3.59 -10.48
N ALA A 61 11.73 -3.52 -11.42
CA ALA A 61 13.03 -4.14 -11.32
C ALA A 61 13.82 -3.63 -10.09
N PRO A 62 14.81 -4.37 -9.62
CA PRO A 62 15.82 -3.82 -8.71
C PRO A 62 16.43 -2.55 -9.32
N ALA A 63 16.66 -1.55 -8.48
CA ALA A 63 17.20 -0.24 -8.88
C ALA A 63 16.37 0.60 -9.89
N ALA A 64 15.12 0.20 -10.21
CA ALA A 64 14.22 1.02 -11.05
C ALA A 64 13.70 2.29 -10.34
N GLY A 65 14.06 2.51 -9.07
CA GLY A 65 13.66 3.70 -8.32
C GLY A 65 12.31 3.61 -7.61
N LYS A 66 11.76 2.41 -7.38
CA LYS A 66 10.44 2.21 -6.72
C LYS A 66 10.29 3.00 -5.42
N THR A 67 11.24 2.84 -4.50
CA THR A 67 11.26 3.57 -3.22
C THR A 67 11.34 5.09 -3.43
N THR A 68 12.16 5.55 -4.36
CA THR A 68 12.27 6.98 -4.68
C THR A 68 10.95 7.51 -5.27
N PHE A 69 10.33 6.76 -6.18
CA PHE A 69 9.06 7.13 -6.79
C PHE A 69 7.92 7.19 -5.76
N SER A 70 7.78 6.16 -4.93
CA SER A 70 6.74 6.12 -3.89
C SER A 70 6.93 7.19 -2.82
N MET A 71 8.18 7.46 -2.43
CA MET A 71 8.52 8.55 -1.52
C MET A 71 8.20 9.92 -2.12
N GLN A 72 8.57 10.16 -3.38
CA GLN A 72 8.24 11.40 -4.06
C GLN A 72 6.72 11.60 -4.11
N MET A 73 5.98 10.57 -4.54
CA MET A 73 4.53 10.61 -4.63
C MET A 73 3.89 10.85 -3.25
N GLY A 74 4.35 10.14 -2.21
CA GLY A 74 3.87 10.29 -0.84
C GLY A 74 4.11 11.69 -0.28
N VAL A 75 5.31 12.24 -0.46
CA VAL A 75 5.65 13.59 -0.03
C VAL A 75 4.82 14.63 -0.76
N GLU A 76 4.64 14.49 -2.08
CA GLU A 76 3.81 15.42 -2.85
C GLU A 76 2.33 15.35 -2.44
N MET A 77 1.82 14.16 -2.13
CA MET A 77 0.46 14.04 -1.58
C MET A 77 0.30 14.87 -0.30
N VAL A 78 1.23 14.76 0.65
CA VAL A 78 1.17 15.54 1.90
C VAL A 78 1.33 17.04 1.65
N ARG A 79 2.14 17.43 0.66
CA ARG A 79 2.35 18.85 0.30
C ARG A 79 1.11 19.47 -0.34
N PHE A 80 0.45 18.74 -1.24
CA PHE A 80 -0.70 19.26 -2.00
C PHE A 80 -2.04 19.09 -1.30
N ASN A 81 -2.09 18.26 -0.26
CA ASN A 81 -3.31 18.01 0.53
C ASN A 81 -2.98 18.21 2.02
N PRO A 82 -3.17 19.43 2.55
CA PRO A 82 -2.72 19.77 3.91
C PRO A 82 -3.43 19.01 5.03
N GLU A 83 -4.56 18.36 4.73
CA GLU A 83 -5.37 17.63 5.70
C GLU A 83 -4.93 16.18 5.92
N ILE A 84 -4.06 15.64 5.04
CA ILE A 84 -3.72 14.22 5.10
C ILE A 84 -2.41 13.96 5.87
N ARG A 85 -2.34 12.75 6.44
CA ARG A 85 -1.18 12.20 7.14
C ARG A 85 -0.69 10.95 6.43
N LEU A 86 0.62 10.83 6.30
CA LEU A 86 1.30 9.75 5.62
C LEU A 86 2.05 8.87 6.61
N LEU A 87 1.81 7.57 6.55
CA LEU A 87 2.63 6.57 7.22
C LEU A 87 3.51 5.85 6.20
N ILE A 88 4.82 5.86 6.43
CA ILE A 88 5.81 5.16 5.61
C ILE A 88 6.28 3.93 6.37
N CYS A 89 5.95 2.76 5.85
CA CYS A 89 6.37 1.46 6.34
C CYS A 89 7.45 0.92 5.41
N ASN A 90 8.70 1.30 5.63
CA ASN A 90 9.84 0.86 4.83
C ASN A 90 10.77 -0.01 5.68
N CYS A 91 11.04 -1.25 5.21
CA CYS A 91 11.88 -2.21 5.93
C CYS A 91 13.33 -2.30 5.39
N GLU A 92 13.64 -1.58 4.31
CA GLU A 92 14.98 -1.63 3.68
C GLU A 92 15.82 -0.41 4.01
N MET A 93 15.19 0.74 4.16
CA MET A 93 15.87 2.02 4.35
C MET A 93 15.47 2.67 5.67
N THR A 94 16.44 3.30 6.32
CA THR A 94 16.17 4.08 7.53
C THR A 94 15.37 5.36 7.20
N PRO A 95 14.63 5.92 8.15
CA PRO A 95 13.98 7.23 7.99
C PRO A 95 14.96 8.33 7.53
N ALA A 96 16.18 8.34 8.07
CA ALA A 96 17.21 9.30 7.67
C ALA A 96 17.56 9.17 6.17
N ALA A 97 17.74 7.93 5.67
CA ALA A 97 18.04 7.71 4.26
C ALA A 97 16.88 8.12 3.33
N LEU A 98 15.63 7.94 3.76
CA LEU A 98 14.45 8.38 3.02
C LEU A 98 14.34 9.91 3.01
N MET A 99 14.64 10.56 4.14
CA MET A 99 14.66 12.02 4.23
C MET A 99 15.83 12.63 3.44
N ASP A 100 16.99 11.98 3.38
CA ASP A 100 18.11 12.41 2.53
C ASP A 100 17.73 12.42 1.05
N LYS A 101 16.98 11.42 0.56
CA LYS A 101 16.43 11.42 -0.81
C LYS A 101 15.46 12.59 -1.03
N THR A 102 14.59 12.85 -0.06
CA THR A 102 13.65 13.97 -0.12
C THR A 102 14.38 15.30 -0.14
N LEU A 103 15.39 15.47 0.70
CA LEU A 103 16.22 16.68 0.74
C LEU A 103 16.97 16.89 -0.57
N SER A 104 17.59 15.83 -1.11
CA SER A 104 18.29 15.87 -2.39
C SER A 104 17.35 16.33 -3.52
N ARG A 105 16.15 15.75 -3.60
CA ARG A 105 15.14 16.12 -4.59
C ARG A 105 14.68 17.57 -4.46
N LEU A 106 14.41 18.04 -3.27
CA LEU A 106 13.89 19.39 -3.04
C LEU A 106 14.95 20.48 -3.20
N SER A 107 16.21 20.18 -2.84
CA SER A 107 17.31 21.13 -2.94
C SER A 107 18.02 21.11 -4.31
N GLY A 108 17.86 20.01 -5.08
CA GLY A 108 18.67 19.77 -6.28
C GLY A 108 20.16 19.54 -5.98
N ILE A 109 20.51 19.21 -4.72
CA ILE A 109 21.87 18.83 -4.32
C ILE A 109 22.03 17.33 -4.55
N ASP A 110 23.21 16.93 -5.04
CA ASP A 110 23.51 15.53 -5.30
C ASP A 110 23.27 14.66 -4.06
N ALA A 111 22.60 13.53 -4.21
CA ALA A 111 22.24 12.64 -3.12
C ALA A 111 23.47 12.10 -2.36
N HIS A 112 24.60 11.94 -3.04
CA HIS A 112 25.86 11.58 -2.41
C HIS A 112 26.35 12.67 -1.45
N ASP A 113 26.28 13.94 -1.87
CA ASP A 113 26.70 15.07 -1.04
C ASP A 113 25.73 15.28 0.13
N VAL A 114 24.43 15.13 -0.11
CA VAL A 114 23.44 15.14 0.97
C VAL A 114 23.72 14.04 1.99
N ARG A 115 23.93 12.80 1.54
CA ARG A 115 24.21 11.66 2.43
C ARG A 115 25.46 11.85 3.28
N HIS A 116 26.51 12.43 2.68
CA HIS A 116 27.80 12.65 3.36
C HIS A 116 27.91 14.02 4.01
N ARG A 117 26.82 14.84 3.98
CA ARG A 117 26.80 16.20 4.55
C ARG A 117 27.88 17.11 3.99
N ARG A 118 28.18 16.95 2.69
CA ARG A 118 29.18 17.75 1.96
C ARG A 118 28.51 18.99 1.36
N PHE A 119 28.36 20.00 2.18
CA PHE A 119 27.72 21.25 1.78
C PHE A 119 28.76 22.37 1.77
N GLY A 120 28.94 22.98 0.59
CA GLY A 120 29.69 24.21 0.41
C GLY A 120 28.78 25.45 0.48
N GLU A 121 29.37 26.63 0.43
CA GLU A 121 28.61 27.90 0.44
C GLU A 121 27.61 27.99 -0.72
N GLU A 122 27.91 27.40 -1.87
CA GLU A 122 27.04 27.31 -3.05
C GLU A 122 25.76 26.51 -2.81
N HIS A 123 25.71 25.70 -1.75
CA HIS A 123 24.54 24.90 -1.39
C HIS A 123 23.64 25.59 -0.36
N ALA A 124 24.14 26.64 0.33
CA ALA A 124 23.50 27.18 1.53
C ALA A 124 22.04 27.60 1.31
N ASP A 125 21.77 28.39 0.26
CA ASP A 125 20.42 28.90 -0.01
C ASP A 125 19.46 27.77 -0.43
N ARG A 126 19.91 26.83 -1.26
CA ARG A 126 19.11 25.68 -1.70
C ARG A 126 18.80 24.75 -0.56
N LEU A 127 19.76 24.52 0.31
CA LEU A 127 19.60 23.70 1.53
C LEU A 127 18.58 24.35 2.47
N ALA A 128 18.72 25.65 2.76
CA ALA A 128 17.81 26.40 3.61
C ALA A 128 16.36 26.38 3.06
N ALA A 129 16.20 26.63 1.76
CA ALA A 129 14.89 26.60 1.12
C ALA A 129 14.24 25.21 1.14
N ALA A 130 15.02 24.13 0.94
CA ALA A 130 14.53 22.78 0.98
C ALA A 130 14.12 22.36 2.42
N LEU A 131 14.92 22.69 3.43
CA LEU A 131 14.60 22.45 4.83
C LEU A 131 13.34 23.19 5.24
N ALA A 132 13.22 24.49 4.93
CA ALA A 132 12.01 25.26 5.19
C ALA A 132 10.78 24.65 4.50
N THR A 133 10.94 24.09 3.29
CA THR A 133 9.87 23.38 2.59
C THR A 133 9.47 22.10 3.36
N ILE A 134 10.44 21.31 3.83
CA ILE A 134 10.20 20.09 4.60
C ILE A 134 9.46 20.41 5.90
N GLU A 135 9.83 21.47 6.61
CA GLU A 135 9.18 21.89 7.84
C GLU A 135 7.68 22.17 7.70
N THR A 136 7.21 22.53 6.49
CA THR A 136 5.78 22.78 6.24
C THR A 136 4.90 21.54 6.26
N PHE A 137 5.47 20.34 6.21
CA PHE A 137 4.71 19.10 6.08
C PHE A 137 5.24 17.91 6.92
N VAL A 138 6.43 18.02 7.50
CA VAL A 138 7.09 16.87 8.15
C VAL A 138 6.32 16.36 9.37
N ASP A 139 5.56 17.21 10.05
CA ASP A 139 4.68 16.87 11.18
C ASP A 139 3.53 15.92 10.79
N ARG A 140 3.26 15.81 9.51
CA ARG A 140 2.23 14.94 8.93
C ARG A 140 2.79 13.65 8.30
N ILE A 141 4.10 13.40 8.47
CA ILE A 141 4.75 12.17 8.01
C ILE A 141 5.21 11.36 9.22
N ALA A 142 4.86 10.09 9.24
CA ALA A 142 5.35 9.14 10.22
C ALA A 142 6.11 7.99 9.54
N PHE A 143 7.17 7.52 10.20
CA PHE A 143 7.95 6.38 9.77
C PHE A 143 7.75 5.23 10.76
N MET A 144 7.28 4.09 10.25
CA MET A 144 7.17 2.89 11.08
C MET A 144 8.55 2.32 11.40
N THR A 145 8.74 1.88 12.63
CA THR A 145 9.90 1.11 13.07
C THR A 145 9.54 -0.35 13.31
N ALA A 146 10.54 -1.22 13.45
CA ALA A 146 10.31 -2.65 13.74
C ALA A 146 9.40 -2.84 14.98
N PRO A 147 8.61 -3.92 15.02
CA PRO A 147 8.56 -5.03 14.06
C PRO A 147 7.81 -4.68 12.77
N PHE A 148 8.28 -5.26 11.64
CA PHE A 148 7.63 -5.06 10.34
C PHE A 148 6.57 -6.12 10.10
N ASP A 149 5.47 -6.00 10.81
CA ASP A 149 4.30 -6.86 10.70
C ASP A 149 3.01 -6.06 10.56
N ILE A 150 1.95 -6.75 10.13
CA ILE A 150 0.67 -6.09 9.82
C ILE A 150 -0.02 -5.50 11.05
N ARG A 151 0.23 -6.03 12.27
CA ARG A 151 -0.33 -5.47 13.52
C ARG A 151 0.28 -4.13 13.82
N ASN A 152 1.63 -4.05 13.67
CA ASN A 152 2.33 -2.79 13.89
C ASN A 152 1.95 -1.74 12.84
N VAL A 153 1.73 -2.15 11.58
CA VAL A 153 1.18 -1.24 10.55
C VAL A 153 -0.15 -0.64 11.00
N ALA A 154 -1.09 -1.49 11.43
CA ALA A 154 -2.41 -1.04 11.86
C ALA A 154 -2.34 -0.13 13.10
N ALA A 155 -1.60 -0.57 14.13
CA ALA A 155 -1.46 0.19 15.37
C ALA A 155 -0.80 1.56 15.13
N THR A 156 0.25 1.61 14.31
CA THR A 156 0.94 2.85 13.98
C THR A 156 0.05 3.77 13.14
N ALA A 157 -0.68 3.23 12.17
CA ALA A 157 -1.61 4.01 11.36
C ALA A 157 -2.73 4.62 12.21
N ASP A 158 -3.28 3.86 13.17
CA ASP A 158 -4.29 4.39 14.10
C ASP A 158 -3.70 5.46 15.02
N ALA A 159 -2.51 5.22 15.60
CA ALA A 159 -1.85 6.16 16.50
C ALA A 159 -1.48 7.48 15.82
N THR A 160 -1.06 7.43 14.55
CA THR A 160 -0.66 8.62 13.77
C THR A 160 -1.81 9.29 13.06
N GLY A 161 -2.96 8.64 12.99
CA GLY A 161 -4.07 9.12 12.18
C GLY A 161 -3.78 9.09 10.67
N ALA A 162 -2.94 8.15 10.16
CA ALA A 162 -2.52 8.13 8.77
C ALA A 162 -3.70 7.95 7.80
N ASP A 163 -3.82 8.78 6.79
CA ASP A 163 -4.80 8.70 5.71
C ASP A 163 -4.25 7.94 4.51
N VAL A 164 -2.91 7.93 4.41
CA VAL A 164 -2.15 7.19 3.38
C VAL A 164 -1.12 6.31 4.07
N ILE A 165 -1.04 5.04 3.64
CA ILE A 165 -0.01 4.10 4.07
C ILE A 165 0.80 3.68 2.85
N VAL A 166 2.12 3.83 2.92
CA VAL A 166 3.07 3.30 1.92
C VAL A 166 3.80 2.11 2.52
N ILE A 167 3.74 0.94 1.87
CA ILE A 167 4.42 -0.28 2.30
C ILE A 167 5.52 -0.62 1.28
N ASP A 168 6.77 -0.61 1.72
CA ASP A 168 7.94 -0.88 0.89
C ASP A 168 8.87 -1.89 1.57
N TYR A 169 8.83 -3.18 1.16
CA TYR A 169 7.95 -3.80 0.16
C TYR A 169 7.22 -5.01 0.77
N ILE A 170 6.06 -5.35 0.21
CA ILE A 170 5.08 -6.28 0.81
C ILE A 170 5.65 -7.65 1.20
N GLN A 171 6.60 -8.19 0.42
CA GLN A 171 7.16 -9.53 0.66
C GLN A 171 8.01 -9.63 1.94
N ARG A 172 8.40 -8.51 2.55
CA ARG A 172 9.18 -8.45 3.79
C ARG A 172 8.33 -8.30 5.03
N PHE A 173 7.07 -7.95 4.85
CA PHE A 173 6.14 -7.82 5.97
C PHE A 173 5.62 -9.19 6.39
N THR A 174 5.43 -9.37 7.69
CA THR A 174 4.96 -10.62 8.27
C THR A 174 3.54 -10.49 8.82
N ILE A 175 2.89 -11.64 8.95
CA ILE A 175 1.64 -11.79 9.68
C ILE A 175 1.99 -12.64 10.89
N PRO A 176 1.87 -12.13 12.12
CA PRO A 176 2.19 -12.90 13.32
C PRO A 176 1.40 -14.21 13.37
N SER A 177 2.07 -15.29 13.76
CA SER A 177 1.50 -16.65 13.83
C SER A 177 1.08 -17.23 12.46
N ASP A 178 1.63 -16.72 11.37
CA ASP A 178 1.42 -17.26 10.02
C ASP A 178 2.69 -17.96 9.52
N ASP A 179 2.73 -19.28 9.64
CA ASP A 179 3.82 -20.13 9.16
C ASP A 179 3.60 -20.60 7.70
N SER A 180 2.63 -20.01 7.00
CA SER A 180 2.31 -20.38 5.63
C SER A 180 3.46 -20.04 4.65
N GLU A 181 3.43 -20.69 3.49
CA GLU A 181 4.35 -20.39 2.41
C GLU A 181 4.28 -18.91 1.99
N ALA A 182 5.40 -18.39 1.46
CA ALA A 182 5.54 -16.98 1.08
C ALA A 182 4.37 -16.48 0.21
N ARG A 183 3.91 -17.30 -0.73
CA ARG A 183 2.78 -16.96 -1.61
C ARG A 183 1.47 -16.76 -0.85
N HIS A 184 1.11 -17.67 0.05
CA HIS A 184 -0.11 -17.57 0.85
C HIS A 184 -0.05 -16.37 1.81
N ARG A 185 1.14 -16.10 2.35
CA ARG A 185 1.37 -14.94 3.22
C ARG A 185 1.16 -13.62 2.47
N VAL A 186 1.64 -13.49 1.22
CA VAL A 186 1.41 -12.30 0.40
C VAL A 186 -0.08 -12.12 0.08
N ASN A 187 -0.80 -13.20 -0.22
CA ASN A 187 -2.25 -13.16 -0.44
C ASN A 187 -2.99 -12.63 0.78
N ARG A 188 -2.73 -13.24 1.94
CA ARG A 188 -3.34 -12.80 3.21
C ARG A 188 -2.98 -11.35 3.56
N MET A 189 -1.75 -10.93 3.26
CA MET A 189 -1.34 -9.54 3.43
C MET A 189 -2.22 -8.61 2.59
N MET A 190 -2.48 -8.96 1.31
CA MET A 190 -3.37 -8.17 0.45
C MET A 190 -4.79 -8.09 1.00
N ASP A 191 -5.32 -9.15 1.60
CA ASP A 191 -6.65 -9.12 2.24
C ASP A 191 -6.69 -8.09 3.38
N TYR A 192 -5.64 -8.02 4.22
CA TYR A 192 -5.53 -6.99 5.25
C TYR A 192 -5.47 -5.59 4.66
N LEU A 193 -4.67 -5.39 3.62
CA LEU A 193 -4.53 -4.08 2.97
C LEU A 193 -5.84 -3.63 2.32
N ARG A 194 -6.59 -4.56 1.71
CA ARG A 194 -7.96 -4.28 1.20
C ARG A 194 -8.92 -3.86 2.32
N ARG A 195 -8.81 -4.46 3.51
CA ARG A 195 -9.61 -4.02 4.65
C ARG A 195 -9.19 -2.66 5.15
N PHE A 196 -7.90 -2.33 5.17
CA PHE A 196 -7.44 -0.97 5.50
C PHE A 196 -8.01 0.05 4.52
N ALA A 197 -7.99 -0.28 3.23
CA ALA A 197 -8.63 0.57 2.23
C ALA A 197 -10.15 0.70 2.48
N SER A 198 -10.86 -0.41 2.74
CA SER A 198 -12.29 -0.39 3.05
C SER A 198 -12.62 0.42 4.31
N ALA A 199 -11.68 0.55 5.26
CA ALA A 199 -11.79 1.42 6.43
C ALA A 199 -11.50 2.90 6.12
N GLY A 200 -11.26 3.26 4.86
CA GLY A 200 -11.10 4.63 4.39
C GLY A 200 -9.65 5.12 4.31
N VAL A 201 -8.67 4.23 4.30
CA VAL A 201 -7.26 4.58 4.10
C VAL A 201 -6.87 4.37 2.64
N ALA A 202 -6.02 5.24 2.08
CA ALA A 202 -5.36 4.98 0.81
C ALA A 202 -4.11 4.11 1.05
N VAL A 203 -3.95 3.04 0.28
CA VAL A 203 -2.83 2.11 0.45
C VAL A 203 -1.97 2.06 -0.81
N VAL A 204 -0.69 2.36 -0.67
CA VAL A 204 0.31 2.23 -1.73
C VAL A 204 1.26 1.10 -1.37
N VAL A 205 1.35 0.09 -2.23
CA VAL A 205 2.13 -1.12 -1.98
C VAL A 205 3.23 -1.26 -3.00
N ILE A 206 4.46 -1.35 -2.52
CA ILE A 206 5.59 -1.70 -3.36
C ILE A 206 5.76 -3.22 -3.40
N SER A 207 5.97 -3.75 -4.58
CA SER A 207 6.20 -5.19 -4.79
C SER A 207 7.44 -5.45 -5.64
N ALA A 208 8.14 -6.52 -5.31
CA ALA A 208 9.17 -7.03 -6.20
C ALA A 208 8.53 -7.71 -7.41
N VAL A 209 9.14 -7.56 -8.58
CA VAL A 209 8.72 -8.26 -9.80
C VAL A 209 9.70 -9.36 -10.17
N GLY A 210 9.19 -10.43 -10.80
CA GLY A 210 9.99 -11.46 -11.42
C GLY A 210 10.66 -10.96 -12.71
N ARG A 211 11.68 -11.67 -13.16
CA ARG A 211 12.23 -11.44 -14.49
C ARG A 211 11.26 -12.00 -15.54
N SER A 212 10.98 -11.22 -16.57
CA SER A 212 10.32 -11.74 -17.78
C SER A 212 11.32 -12.48 -18.68
N ARG A 213 10.83 -13.34 -19.56
CA ARG A 213 11.64 -13.91 -20.63
C ARG A 213 11.28 -13.19 -21.91
N ASP A 214 12.31 -12.70 -22.63
CA ASP A 214 12.12 -12.16 -23.97
C ASP A 214 11.78 -13.28 -24.98
N ARG A 215 11.44 -12.90 -26.22
CA ARG A 215 11.15 -13.86 -27.30
C ARG A 215 12.32 -14.79 -27.62
N ALA A 216 13.53 -14.41 -27.25
CA ALA A 216 14.75 -15.21 -27.38
C ALA A 216 15.05 -16.06 -26.15
N GLY A 217 14.16 -16.08 -25.14
CA GLY A 217 14.31 -16.84 -23.90
C GLY A 217 15.26 -16.21 -22.88
N ARG A 218 15.80 -15.00 -23.13
CA ARG A 218 16.69 -14.31 -22.22
C ARG A 218 15.88 -13.66 -21.11
N SER A 219 16.40 -13.78 -19.89
CA SER A 219 15.75 -13.20 -18.70
C SER A 219 16.04 -11.71 -18.62
N SER A 220 15.00 -10.86 -18.63
CA SER A 220 15.13 -9.41 -18.64
C SER A 220 14.13 -8.74 -17.68
N TYR A 221 14.46 -7.53 -17.27
CA TYR A 221 13.54 -6.61 -16.60
C TYR A 221 13.09 -5.46 -17.52
N ALA A 222 13.36 -5.55 -18.83
CA ALA A 222 12.93 -4.53 -19.78
C ALA A 222 11.40 -4.44 -19.84
N SER A 223 10.89 -3.24 -20.12
CA SER A 223 9.46 -2.91 -20.10
C SER A 223 8.61 -3.76 -21.06
N GLU A 224 9.18 -4.21 -22.17
CA GLU A 224 8.44 -4.92 -23.25
C GLU A 224 7.91 -6.31 -22.85
N GLY A 225 8.41 -6.91 -21.78
CA GLY A 225 7.98 -8.25 -21.34
C GLY A 225 7.24 -8.24 -19.99
N LEU A 226 7.05 -7.09 -19.39
CA LEU A 226 6.44 -7.00 -18.08
C LEU A 226 4.91 -6.93 -18.20
N SER A 227 4.25 -7.73 -17.37
CA SER A 227 2.79 -7.84 -17.31
C SER A 227 2.37 -8.00 -15.86
N LEU A 228 1.07 -8.05 -15.59
CA LEU A 228 0.55 -8.36 -14.25
C LEU A 228 1.16 -9.67 -13.70
N ALA A 229 1.35 -10.68 -14.52
CA ALA A 229 2.00 -11.94 -14.13
C ALA A 229 3.48 -11.79 -13.70
N SER A 230 4.08 -10.62 -13.91
CA SER A 230 5.45 -10.32 -13.43
C SER A 230 5.53 -10.04 -11.94
N PHE A 231 4.41 -9.73 -11.29
CA PHE A 231 4.38 -9.58 -9.83
C PHE A 231 4.66 -10.94 -9.18
N ARG A 232 5.73 -10.99 -8.38
CA ARG A 232 6.17 -12.23 -7.76
C ARG A 232 5.18 -12.68 -6.67
N GLU A 233 5.04 -13.99 -6.60
CA GLU A 233 4.46 -14.76 -5.50
C GLU A 233 2.93 -14.77 -5.41
N SER A 234 2.17 -13.96 -6.21
CA SER A 234 0.72 -14.03 -6.07
C SER A 234 -0.06 -13.44 -7.25
N SER A 235 -0.99 -14.22 -7.79
CA SER A 235 -2.10 -13.72 -8.61
C SER A 235 -3.04 -12.80 -7.83
N GLU A 236 -3.14 -12.97 -6.51
CA GLU A 236 -3.98 -12.12 -5.64
C GLU A 236 -3.51 -10.67 -5.58
N LEU A 237 -2.20 -10.41 -5.81
CA LEU A 237 -1.69 -9.04 -5.97
C LEU A 237 -2.38 -8.35 -7.15
N GLU A 238 -2.62 -9.08 -8.24
CA GLU A 238 -3.31 -8.57 -9.41
C GLU A 238 -4.79 -8.26 -9.14
N PHE A 239 -5.46 -9.12 -8.35
CA PHE A 239 -6.89 -8.96 -8.05
C PHE A 239 -7.14 -7.98 -6.92
N GLY A 240 -6.28 -7.96 -5.92
CA GLY A 240 -6.41 -7.12 -4.72
C GLY A 240 -6.19 -5.63 -4.94
N ALA A 241 -5.39 -5.22 -5.92
CA ALA A 241 -5.14 -3.81 -6.23
C ALA A 241 -6.27 -3.20 -7.10
N ASP A 242 -6.52 -1.90 -6.93
CA ASP A 242 -7.37 -1.12 -7.84
C ASP A 242 -6.55 -0.65 -9.04
N ASP A 243 -5.33 -0.18 -8.80
CA ASP A 243 -4.34 0.17 -9.80
C ASP A 243 -3.07 -0.66 -9.62
N ALA A 244 -2.52 -1.15 -10.72
CA ALA A 244 -1.25 -1.84 -10.74
C ALA A 244 -0.33 -1.25 -11.80
N LEU A 245 0.86 -0.80 -11.34
CA LEU A 245 1.85 -0.13 -12.15
C LEU A 245 3.19 -0.86 -12.09
N ILE A 246 3.96 -0.78 -13.15
CA ILE A 246 5.34 -1.25 -13.16
C ILE A 246 6.27 -0.11 -13.60
N LEU A 247 7.31 0.11 -12.80
CA LEU A 247 8.46 0.92 -13.15
C LEU A 247 9.53 0.04 -13.78
N ALA A 248 9.88 0.33 -15.04
CA ALA A 248 10.94 -0.37 -15.75
C ALA A 248 11.74 0.59 -16.62
N PRO A 249 13.05 0.41 -16.77
CA PRO A 249 13.81 1.20 -17.72
C PRO A 249 13.26 0.96 -19.14
N VAL A 250 13.18 2.01 -19.93
CA VAL A 250 12.79 1.93 -21.35
C VAL A 250 13.89 1.23 -22.13
N ASP A 251 15.13 1.64 -21.87
CA ASP A 251 16.34 1.01 -22.38
C ASP A 251 17.22 0.56 -21.20
N VAL A 252 17.79 -0.62 -21.31
CA VAL A 252 18.72 -1.14 -20.28
C VAL A 252 20.04 -0.37 -20.28
N ASP A 253 20.43 0.14 -21.44
CA ASP A 253 21.67 0.91 -21.63
C ASP A 253 21.49 2.39 -21.30
N ASP A 254 20.24 2.90 -21.28
CA ASP A 254 19.87 4.23 -20.80
C ASP A 254 18.82 4.14 -19.68
N PRO A 255 19.28 3.96 -18.44
CA PRO A 255 18.38 3.76 -17.31
C PRO A 255 17.77 5.07 -16.76
N GLU A 256 18.03 6.22 -17.37
CA GLU A 256 17.44 7.49 -16.92
C GLU A 256 15.99 7.64 -17.38
N VAL A 257 15.63 7.05 -18.53
CA VAL A 257 14.23 7.01 -18.98
C VAL A 257 13.55 5.77 -18.41
N VAL A 258 12.58 5.99 -17.56
CA VAL A 258 11.83 4.93 -16.87
C VAL A 258 10.38 4.97 -17.31
N ARG A 259 9.87 3.87 -17.80
CA ARG A 259 8.45 3.70 -18.13
C ARG A 259 7.65 3.35 -16.90
N LEU A 260 6.63 4.15 -16.64
CA LEU A 260 5.56 3.84 -15.70
C LEU A 260 4.41 3.22 -16.49
N ALA A 261 4.36 1.90 -16.54
CA ALA A 261 3.32 1.16 -17.24
C ALA A 261 2.14 0.89 -16.31
N HIS A 262 0.95 1.37 -16.65
CA HIS A 262 -0.28 1.16 -15.91
C HIS A 262 -0.96 -0.11 -16.44
N LEU A 263 -0.76 -1.24 -15.77
CA LEU A 263 -1.20 -2.56 -16.21
C LEU A 263 -2.63 -2.89 -15.81
N LYS A 264 -3.14 -2.24 -14.76
CA LYS A 264 -4.51 -2.38 -14.28
C LYS A 264 -5.02 -1.04 -13.80
N ALA A 265 -6.19 -0.65 -14.25
CA ALA A 265 -6.95 0.51 -13.79
C ALA A 265 -8.40 0.07 -13.55
N ARG A 266 -8.85 0.03 -12.30
CA ARG A 266 -10.24 -0.38 -11.98
C ARG A 266 -11.24 0.71 -12.30
N HIS A 267 -10.85 1.98 -12.16
CA HIS A 267 -11.74 3.12 -12.26
C HIS A 267 -11.48 4.03 -13.47
N GLY A 268 -10.51 3.66 -14.31
CA GLY A 268 -10.12 4.48 -15.46
C GLY A 268 -9.55 3.69 -16.61
N MET A 269 -8.83 4.38 -17.48
CA MET A 269 -8.09 3.78 -18.57
C MET A 269 -6.65 3.50 -18.15
N GLN A 270 -6.08 2.42 -18.67
CA GLN A 270 -4.66 2.15 -18.53
C GLN A 270 -3.87 3.20 -19.33
N VAL A 271 -2.94 3.86 -18.68
CA VAL A 271 -2.07 4.88 -19.26
C VAL A 271 -0.63 4.47 -19.05
N THR A 272 0.20 4.64 -20.08
CA THR A 272 1.65 4.43 -19.97
C THR A 272 2.34 5.77 -20.14
N GLN A 273 3.25 6.09 -19.23
CA GLN A 273 3.98 7.35 -19.21
C GLN A 273 5.48 7.09 -19.06
N ASP A 274 6.28 7.72 -19.90
CA ASP A 274 7.72 7.72 -19.74
C ASP A 274 8.14 8.91 -18.85
N LEU A 275 8.99 8.61 -17.88
CA LEU A 275 9.48 9.52 -16.86
C LEU A 275 11.00 9.65 -16.99
N MET A 276 11.52 10.84 -16.76
CA MET A 276 12.95 11.06 -16.51
C MET A 276 13.24 10.77 -15.02
N PHE A 277 14.17 9.89 -14.75
CA PHE A 277 14.67 9.62 -13.40
C PHE A 277 16.08 10.19 -13.23
N ASP A 278 16.18 11.39 -12.70
CA ASP A 278 17.47 11.94 -12.26
C ASP A 278 17.92 11.25 -10.97
N ARG A 279 18.84 10.29 -11.14
CA ARG A 279 19.39 9.49 -10.03
C ARG A 279 20.26 10.30 -9.10
N ARG A 280 20.86 11.39 -9.59
CA ARG A 280 21.76 12.25 -8.82
C ARG A 280 21.00 12.96 -7.73
N VAL A 281 19.82 13.49 -8.06
CA VAL A 281 18.97 14.21 -7.11
C VAL A 281 17.73 13.42 -6.68
N GLN A 282 17.67 12.14 -7.03
CA GLN A 282 16.58 11.23 -6.62
C GLN A 282 15.19 11.78 -6.99
N SER A 283 15.02 12.24 -8.22
CA SER A 283 13.80 12.89 -8.70
C SER A 283 13.27 12.27 -9.97
N PHE A 284 11.96 12.04 -10.01
CA PHE A 284 11.22 11.70 -11.22
C PHE A 284 10.51 12.95 -11.76
N SER A 285 10.52 13.12 -13.07
CA SER A 285 9.78 14.17 -13.78
C SER A 285 9.11 13.62 -15.02
N LEU A 286 8.02 14.27 -15.46
CA LEU A 286 7.37 13.95 -16.72
C LEU A 286 8.27 14.42 -17.88
N ILE A 287 8.48 13.56 -18.88
CA ILE A 287 9.19 13.93 -20.12
C ILE A 287 8.32 14.90 -20.93
N ASP A 288 7.03 14.55 -21.09
CA ASP A 288 6.04 15.42 -21.67
C ASP A 288 5.02 15.80 -20.60
N PRO A 289 4.99 17.03 -20.11
CA PRO A 289 4.03 17.45 -19.11
C PRO A 289 2.63 17.42 -19.73
N ALA A 290 1.87 16.35 -19.45
CA ALA A 290 0.45 16.33 -19.76
C ALA A 290 -0.26 17.44 -18.96
N PRO A 291 -1.32 18.09 -19.52
CA PRO A 291 -2.09 19.02 -18.74
C PRO A 291 -2.66 18.30 -17.51
N VAL A 292 -2.23 18.72 -16.34
CA VAL A 292 -2.76 18.20 -15.06
C VAL A 292 -4.23 18.58 -15.02
N ALA A 293 -5.11 17.60 -15.09
CA ALA A 293 -6.54 17.83 -14.94
C ALA A 293 -6.79 18.56 -13.60
N PRO A 294 -7.69 19.56 -13.56
CA PRO A 294 -8.00 20.24 -12.32
C PRO A 294 -8.58 19.21 -11.34
N SER A 295 -7.81 18.87 -10.32
CA SER A 295 -8.27 17.98 -9.27
C SER A 295 -9.31 18.71 -8.43
N THR A 296 -10.45 18.08 -8.22
CA THR A 296 -11.45 18.52 -7.25
C THR A 296 -10.78 18.66 -5.87
N PRO A 297 -11.05 19.74 -5.10
CA PRO A 297 -10.50 19.87 -3.77
C PRO A 297 -10.86 18.65 -2.93
N ALA A 298 -9.87 18.09 -2.23
CA ALA A 298 -10.13 16.98 -1.31
C ALA A 298 -11.15 17.42 -0.27
N VAL A 299 -12.27 16.73 -0.20
CA VAL A 299 -13.21 16.88 0.91
C VAL A 299 -12.59 16.25 2.14
N ALA A 300 -12.78 16.84 3.32
CA ALA A 300 -12.26 16.35 4.58
C ALA A 300 -12.49 14.82 4.73
N PRO A 301 -11.49 14.06 5.14
CA PRO A 301 -11.57 12.61 5.22
C PRO A 301 -12.72 12.17 6.13
N ARG A 302 -13.50 11.19 5.69
CA ARG A 302 -14.54 10.57 6.52
C ARG A 302 -13.89 9.91 7.73
N ARG A 303 -14.58 9.98 8.89
CA ARG A 303 -14.18 9.27 10.11
C ARG A 303 -14.04 7.79 9.79
N ARG A 304 -12.84 7.24 9.94
CA ARG A 304 -12.54 5.85 9.60
C ARG A 304 -12.64 4.95 10.82
N THR A 305 -12.86 3.66 10.56
CA THR A 305 -12.78 2.60 11.56
C THR A 305 -11.32 2.38 11.97
N SER A 306 -11.06 1.93 13.21
CA SER A 306 -9.72 1.54 13.65
C SER A 306 -9.22 0.34 12.86
N LEU A 307 -8.02 0.45 12.30
CA LEU A 307 -7.38 -0.65 11.54
C LEU A 307 -7.01 -1.82 12.44
N ALA A 308 -6.65 -1.54 13.70
CA ALA A 308 -6.39 -2.58 14.69
C ALA A 308 -7.65 -3.38 15.03
N ALA A 309 -8.83 -2.74 15.02
CA ALA A 309 -10.10 -3.43 15.17
C ALA A 309 -10.42 -4.35 13.96
N GLU A 310 -10.15 -3.89 12.74
CA GLU A 310 -10.32 -4.70 11.52
C GLU A 310 -9.43 -5.97 11.53
N ILE A 311 -8.18 -5.83 11.96
CA ILE A 311 -7.28 -6.99 12.12
C ILE A 311 -7.84 -7.98 13.17
N ARG A 312 -8.32 -7.49 14.29
CA ARG A 312 -8.88 -8.35 15.36
C ARG A 312 -10.06 -9.16 14.86
N LEU A 313 -10.98 -8.55 14.14
CA LEU A 313 -12.13 -9.22 13.54
C LEU A 313 -11.72 -10.35 12.57
N LEU A 314 -10.64 -10.15 11.81
CA LEU A 314 -10.11 -11.18 10.92
C LEU A 314 -9.56 -12.38 11.69
N TRP A 315 -8.87 -12.15 12.79
CA TRP A 315 -8.32 -13.25 13.59
C TRP A 315 -9.39 -14.03 14.31
N GLU A 316 -10.38 -13.35 14.87
CA GLU A 316 -11.51 -13.99 15.52
C GLU A 316 -12.32 -14.85 14.54
N SER A 317 -12.47 -14.40 13.29
CA SER A 317 -13.14 -15.17 12.24
C SER A 317 -12.33 -16.33 11.67
N SER A 318 -11.01 -16.32 11.86
CA SER A 318 -10.08 -17.35 11.35
C SER A 318 -9.68 -18.39 12.41
N ALA A 319 -10.08 -18.18 13.67
CA ALA A 319 -9.88 -19.17 14.73
C ALA A 319 -10.80 -20.38 14.46
N PRO A 320 -10.28 -21.63 14.46
CA PRO A 320 -11.13 -22.81 14.37
C PRO A 320 -12.12 -22.78 15.54
N ALA A 321 -13.38 -23.06 15.25
CA ALA A 321 -14.43 -23.16 16.26
C ALA A 321 -13.99 -24.17 17.35
N ALA A 322 -13.96 -23.71 18.60
CA ALA A 322 -13.45 -24.46 19.75
C ALA A 322 -14.40 -25.60 20.20
N ASP A 323 -15.08 -26.27 19.27
CA ASP A 323 -16.18 -27.18 19.58
C ASP A 323 -15.99 -28.67 19.17
N ASP A 324 -14.76 -29.10 18.85
CA ASP A 324 -14.54 -30.54 18.53
C ASP A 324 -13.57 -31.27 19.47
N ALA A 325 -12.94 -30.58 20.44
CA ALA A 325 -12.00 -31.22 21.36
C ALA A 325 -12.68 -31.93 22.55
N SER A 326 -14.01 -31.79 22.74
CA SER A 326 -14.75 -32.38 23.87
C SER A 326 -15.50 -33.67 23.52
N ARG A 327 -15.50 -34.13 22.28
CA ARG A 327 -16.20 -35.35 21.87
C ARG A 327 -15.35 -36.61 21.74
N GLU A 328 -14.02 -36.49 21.68
CA GLU A 328 -13.12 -37.66 21.61
C GLU A 328 -12.61 -38.17 22.97
N ALA A 329 -12.80 -37.46 24.07
CA ALA A 329 -12.37 -37.90 25.40
C ALA A 329 -13.41 -38.78 26.14
N GLY A 330 -14.56 -39.06 25.53
CA GLY A 330 -15.70 -39.77 26.16
C GLY A 330 -15.88 -41.24 25.79
N SER A 331 -15.08 -41.81 24.88
CA SER A 331 -15.37 -43.17 24.36
C SER A 331 -14.33 -44.26 24.67
N GLN A 332 -13.35 -44.02 25.55
CA GLN A 332 -12.39 -45.04 25.98
C GLN A 332 -12.42 -45.28 27.49
N SER A 333 -13.57 -45.67 28.01
CA SER A 333 -13.64 -46.32 29.33
C SER A 333 -14.92 -47.11 29.43
N ARG A 334 -14.92 -48.33 28.90
CA ARG A 334 -15.75 -49.48 29.32
C ARG A 334 -15.45 -50.67 28.41
N HIS A 335 -14.52 -51.50 28.81
CA HIS A 335 -14.60 -52.95 28.79
C HIS A 335 -13.45 -53.45 29.65
N GLY A 336 -13.74 -53.87 30.67
CA GLY A 336 -13.70 -54.60 31.79
C GLY A 336 -13.33 -56.02 31.61
N ASP A 337 -12.59 -56.49 32.56
CA ASP A 337 -12.50 -57.85 33.19
C ASP A 337 -12.97 -59.07 32.42
N GLY A 338 -12.12 -60.06 32.39
CA GLY A 338 -12.45 -61.43 32.11
C GLY A 338 -11.23 -62.29 31.92
N ASP A 339 -10.75 -62.84 33.05
CA ASP A 339 -10.12 -64.13 33.24
C ASP A 339 -9.72 -64.98 32.01
N ASP A 340 -8.56 -65.51 31.91
CA ASP A 340 -8.31 -66.87 32.42
C ASP A 340 -6.87 -67.33 32.16
N ALA A 341 -6.47 -68.22 32.98
CA ALA A 341 -5.23 -68.93 33.15
C ALA A 341 -4.82 -69.82 31.97
N GLY A 342 -3.53 -70.15 31.90
CA GLY A 342 -3.19 -71.48 31.35
C GLY A 342 -1.88 -71.55 30.60
N GLU A 343 -0.86 -72.00 31.33
CA GLU A 343 0.13 -73.03 31.00
C GLU A 343 0.94 -72.99 29.66
N ALA A 344 2.24 -73.01 29.91
CA ALA A 344 3.26 -73.97 29.45
C ALA A 344 3.56 -74.12 27.94
N GLN A 345 4.66 -73.75 27.53
CA GLN A 345 5.91 -74.49 27.21
C GLN A 345 6.97 -73.52 26.65
#